data_1c4f847e24032e61774f91f86d12a0a3
#
_entry.id   1c4f847e24032e61774f91f86d12a0a3
#
_cell.length_a   1.000
_cell.length_b   1.000
_cell.length_c   1.000
_cell.angle_alpha   90.00
_cell.angle_beta   90.00
_cell.angle_gamma   90.00
#
_symmetry.space_group_name_H-M   'P 1'
#
loop_
_entity.id
_entity.type
_entity.pdbx_description
1 polymer ?
#
loop_
_entity_poly.entity_id
_entity_poly.type
_entity_poly.pdbx_seq_one_letter_code
_entity_poly.pdbx_strand_id
1 'polypeptide(L)'
;MTMIKEWYYSHPLKFALVLGILLRLVAVVFCKGFGMHDDHFLVIEAAQSWADGTDYNNWLPGSGNTQPSGHSFFYAGLHFLFFSFLQSVGIFDPEVKMYLIRLIHAILSLSVIYYGFKITERLSGFKAASVASLLLAVLWFMPFLSVRNLVEVVCIPFLAASTWYVMDAPQRKNAMGWFFTAGLIAGIAFCIRFQSFFFIAGVGLALMIGKNWKGTILFGIGVLVSFGLVQGIVDSLIWGKPFVEFIAYIQYNIDNAYNYLTNPWYVYTLLILGILIPPISILLFFGSVLSFKRNLPVMLPVLIFLIFHSYFPNKQERFIIPIIPFIVMMGLAGYYNYLEKNPLSIGLKKFINGSWIFFWSLNVILLPFITTMYSKRARVESMVYLSKYKDSIDYLLLEDTNHGTPKMPPEFYLGKWVGCYELSVDHSMDTLKAKLDRYGTQYYPDYVLFFEDKNLVRRISDVKALFPGLKYETTITPGFIDDILFRLNPKNANQTIYIFKVN
;
A
#
# COMPACT_ATOMS: atom_id res chain seq x y z
N MET A 1 23.28 -27.88 4.37
CA MET A 1 23.78 -26.52 3.97
C MET A 1 24.34 -26.48 2.55
N THR A 2 25.06 -27.49 2.09
CA THR A 2 25.59 -27.66 0.71
C THR A 2 24.49 -27.71 -0.34
N MET A 3 23.45 -28.54 -0.19
CA MET A 3 22.35 -28.71 -1.16
C MET A 3 21.52 -27.43 -1.41
N ILE A 4 21.20 -26.63 -0.36
CA ILE A 4 20.50 -25.36 -0.49
C ILE A 4 21.36 -24.34 -1.26
N LYS A 5 22.65 -24.31 -0.95
CA LYS A 5 23.61 -23.44 -1.64
C LYS A 5 23.76 -23.79 -3.12
N GLU A 6 23.87 -25.08 -3.43
CA GLU A 6 23.91 -25.58 -4.80
C GLU A 6 22.64 -25.25 -5.57
N TRP A 7 21.47 -25.41 -4.95
CA TRP A 7 20.20 -25.04 -5.57
C TRP A 7 20.10 -23.54 -5.87
N TYR A 8 20.51 -22.68 -4.92
CA TYR A 8 20.54 -21.23 -5.15
C TYR A 8 21.46 -20.86 -6.33
N TYR A 9 22.65 -21.44 -6.44
CA TYR A 9 23.57 -21.11 -7.51
C TYR A 9 23.14 -21.68 -8.89
N SER A 10 22.50 -22.83 -8.91
CA SER A 10 22.05 -23.45 -10.17
C SER A 10 20.71 -22.88 -10.66
N HIS A 11 19.81 -22.50 -9.75
CA HIS A 11 18.46 -22.07 -10.10
C HIS A 11 17.98 -20.88 -9.25
N PRO A 12 18.67 -19.71 -9.30
CA PRO A 12 18.42 -18.60 -8.38
C PRO A 12 17.01 -18.01 -8.48
N LEU A 13 16.44 -17.91 -9.69
CA LEU A 13 15.06 -17.42 -9.85
C LEU A 13 14.05 -18.39 -9.21
N LYS A 14 14.19 -19.70 -9.44
CA LYS A 14 13.30 -20.68 -8.82
C LYS A 14 13.41 -20.63 -7.29
N PHE A 15 14.64 -20.54 -6.78
CA PHE A 15 14.91 -20.42 -5.36
C PHE A 15 14.24 -19.17 -4.76
N ALA A 16 14.43 -18.01 -5.40
CA ALA A 16 13.84 -16.74 -4.94
C ALA A 16 12.31 -16.78 -5.00
N LEU A 17 11.71 -17.37 -6.04
CA LEU A 17 10.26 -17.53 -6.15
C LEU A 17 9.70 -18.45 -5.05
N VAL A 18 10.31 -19.60 -4.80
CA VAL A 18 9.86 -20.52 -3.74
C VAL A 18 9.92 -19.86 -2.37
N LEU A 19 11.04 -19.19 -2.05
CA LEU A 19 11.19 -18.47 -0.80
C LEU A 19 10.20 -17.29 -0.72
N GLY A 20 10.01 -16.59 -1.84
CA GLY A 20 9.02 -15.53 -1.98
C GLY A 20 7.58 -16.01 -1.75
N ILE A 21 7.21 -17.17 -2.28
CA ILE A 21 5.90 -17.81 -2.06
C ILE A 21 5.72 -18.13 -0.57
N LEU A 22 6.70 -18.80 0.05
CA LEU A 22 6.61 -19.18 1.46
C LEU A 22 6.41 -17.97 2.38
N LEU A 23 7.19 -16.91 2.20
CA LEU A 23 7.08 -15.70 3.02
C LEU A 23 5.76 -14.96 2.78
N ARG A 24 5.27 -14.92 1.54
CA ARG A 24 3.98 -14.30 1.23
C ARG A 24 2.80 -15.10 1.77
N LEU A 25 2.87 -16.44 1.77
CA LEU A 25 1.86 -17.25 2.43
C LEU A 25 1.83 -17.02 3.94
N VAL A 26 3.00 -16.89 4.58
CA VAL A 26 3.07 -16.45 5.98
C VAL A 26 2.41 -15.08 6.16
N ALA A 27 2.71 -14.11 5.28
CA ALA A 27 2.09 -12.79 5.33
C ALA A 27 0.56 -12.84 5.10
N VAL A 28 0.07 -13.66 4.18
CA VAL A 28 -1.38 -13.86 3.96
C VAL A 28 -2.09 -14.27 5.24
N VAL A 29 -1.48 -15.17 6.02
CA VAL A 29 -2.08 -15.69 7.26
C VAL A 29 -1.97 -14.68 8.40
N PHE A 30 -0.80 -14.12 8.64
CA PHE A 30 -0.50 -13.39 9.87
C PHE A 30 -0.54 -11.87 9.70
N CYS A 31 -0.29 -11.33 8.51
CA CYS A 31 -0.23 -9.89 8.25
C CYS A 31 -1.64 -9.31 8.09
N LYS A 32 -2.43 -9.37 9.17
CA LYS A 32 -3.82 -8.89 9.21
C LYS A 32 -3.92 -7.37 9.36
N GLY A 33 -5.16 -6.87 9.33
CA GLY A 33 -5.50 -5.46 9.48
C GLY A 33 -5.13 -4.62 8.26
N PHE A 34 -4.94 -3.33 8.47
CA PHE A 34 -4.67 -2.36 7.40
C PHE A 34 -3.47 -1.47 7.73
N GLY A 35 -2.76 -1.00 6.70
CA GLY A 35 -1.56 -0.17 6.86
C GLY A 35 -1.90 1.30 7.04
N MET A 36 -2.70 1.82 6.12
CA MET A 36 -3.08 3.22 6.02
C MET A 36 -4.62 3.37 6.03
N HIS A 37 -5.11 4.58 6.23
CA HIS A 37 -6.53 4.88 6.14
C HIS A 37 -7.10 4.48 4.77
N ASP A 38 -6.43 4.90 3.71
CA ASP A 38 -6.92 4.77 2.35
C ASP A 38 -7.02 3.31 1.87
N ASP A 39 -6.10 2.43 2.25
CA ASP A 39 -6.12 1.03 1.82
C ASP A 39 -7.30 0.24 2.40
N HIS A 40 -7.87 0.73 3.49
CA HIS A 40 -9.05 0.12 4.12
C HIS A 40 -10.33 0.89 3.80
N PHE A 41 -10.44 2.15 4.25
CA PHE A 41 -11.70 2.90 4.16
C PHE A 41 -12.04 3.31 2.73
N LEU A 42 -11.04 3.67 1.89
CA LEU A 42 -11.30 4.09 0.51
C LEU A 42 -11.36 2.93 -0.48
N VAL A 43 -10.94 1.73 -0.10
CA VAL A 43 -10.95 0.56 -1.00
C VAL A 43 -11.88 -0.51 -0.47
N ILE A 44 -11.61 -1.04 0.73
CA ILE A 44 -12.32 -2.22 1.25
C ILE A 44 -13.73 -1.87 1.72
N GLU A 45 -13.86 -0.84 2.57
CA GLU A 45 -15.18 -0.44 3.09
C GLU A 45 -16.07 0.14 2.00
N ALA A 46 -15.53 0.99 1.13
CA ALA A 46 -16.27 1.50 0.00
C ALA A 46 -16.81 0.35 -0.88
N ALA A 47 -15.93 -0.57 -1.28
CA ALA A 47 -16.30 -1.71 -2.11
C ALA A 47 -17.34 -2.63 -1.44
N GLN A 48 -17.19 -2.90 -0.13
CA GLN A 48 -18.14 -3.74 0.60
C GLN A 48 -19.48 -3.03 0.77
N SER A 49 -19.50 -1.73 1.08
CA SER A 49 -20.77 -1.00 1.22
C SER A 49 -21.55 -0.99 -0.10
N TRP A 50 -20.86 -0.84 -1.23
CA TRP A 50 -21.51 -0.94 -2.54
C TRP A 50 -22.05 -2.36 -2.83
N ALA A 51 -21.33 -3.41 -2.41
CA ALA A 51 -21.80 -4.79 -2.52
C ALA A 51 -23.01 -5.08 -1.63
N ASP A 52 -23.15 -4.36 -0.52
CA ASP A 52 -24.32 -4.43 0.38
C ASP A 52 -25.48 -3.52 -0.08
N GLY A 53 -25.32 -2.82 -1.22
CA GLY A 53 -26.34 -1.90 -1.76
C GLY A 53 -26.41 -0.56 -1.03
N THR A 54 -25.36 -0.19 -0.30
CA THR A 54 -25.22 1.07 0.43
C THR A 54 -24.03 1.89 -0.09
N ASP A 55 -23.91 3.13 0.35
CA ASP A 55 -22.78 3.99 0.08
C ASP A 55 -22.43 4.75 1.36
N TYR A 56 -21.75 4.06 2.29
CA TYR A 56 -21.57 4.51 3.67
C TYR A 56 -20.85 5.86 3.80
N ASN A 57 -20.01 6.19 2.83
CA ASN A 57 -19.23 7.43 2.78
C ASN A 57 -19.74 8.45 1.75
N ASN A 58 -20.90 8.21 1.15
CA ASN A 58 -21.55 9.08 0.15
C ASN A 58 -20.63 9.45 -1.02
N TRP A 59 -19.93 8.48 -1.59
CA TRP A 59 -18.98 8.71 -2.69
C TRP A 59 -19.59 8.58 -4.06
N LEU A 60 -20.68 7.82 -4.19
CA LEU A 60 -21.34 7.63 -5.46
C LEU A 60 -22.25 8.82 -5.82
N PRO A 61 -22.46 9.12 -7.11
CA PRO A 61 -23.43 10.10 -7.53
C PRO A 61 -24.85 9.68 -7.09
N GLY A 62 -25.63 10.60 -6.55
CA GLY A 62 -26.99 10.34 -6.04
C GLY A 62 -27.11 10.28 -4.52
N SER A 63 -26.05 10.05 -3.77
CA SER A 63 -26.02 10.15 -2.31
C SER A 63 -25.79 11.58 -1.77
N GLY A 64 -26.01 12.58 -2.63
CA GLY A 64 -25.77 14.00 -2.30
C GLY A 64 -24.44 14.53 -2.84
N ASN A 65 -23.58 13.67 -3.34
CA ASN A 65 -22.30 14.05 -3.92
C ASN A 65 -22.45 14.34 -5.41
N THR A 66 -22.07 15.54 -5.83
CA THR A 66 -22.12 15.96 -7.24
C THR A 66 -20.76 15.94 -7.93
N GLN A 67 -19.70 15.65 -7.18
CA GLN A 67 -18.32 15.65 -7.67
C GLN A 67 -17.56 14.41 -7.19
N PRO A 68 -16.65 13.86 -8.03
CA PRO A 68 -15.81 12.75 -7.65
C PRO A 68 -14.90 13.08 -6.46
N SER A 69 -14.63 12.09 -5.60
CA SER A 69 -13.77 12.22 -4.42
C SER A 69 -12.28 12.45 -4.71
N GLY A 70 -11.88 12.50 -5.99
CA GLY A 70 -10.46 12.62 -6.39
C GLY A 70 -9.66 11.33 -6.27
N HIS A 71 -10.33 10.18 -6.28
CA HIS A 71 -9.71 8.85 -6.32
C HIS A 71 -10.24 8.06 -7.52
N SER A 72 -9.43 7.15 -8.07
CA SER A 72 -9.91 6.21 -9.08
C SER A 72 -10.76 5.12 -8.45
N PHE A 73 -11.98 4.97 -8.91
CA PHE A 73 -12.85 3.87 -8.49
C PHE A 73 -12.57 2.55 -9.20
N PHE A 74 -11.67 2.53 -10.17
CA PHE A 74 -11.30 1.28 -10.85
C PHE A 74 -10.84 0.21 -9.86
N TYR A 75 -9.91 0.54 -8.96
CA TYR A 75 -9.38 -0.44 -8.01
C TYR A 75 -10.39 -0.83 -6.93
N ALA A 76 -11.14 0.12 -6.39
CA ALA A 76 -12.26 -0.16 -5.48
C ALA A 76 -13.37 -0.96 -6.18
N GLY A 77 -13.65 -0.66 -7.45
CA GLY A 77 -14.60 -1.41 -8.28
C GLY A 77 -14.22 -2.87 -8.50
N LEU A 78 -12.93 -3.18 -8.64
CA LEU A 78 -12.48 -4.59 -8.68
C LEU A 78 -12.78 -5.33 -7.38
N HIS A 79 -12.62 -4.67 -6.22
CA HIS A 79 -12.99 -5.24 -4.92
C HIS A 79 -14.51 -5.39 -4.78
N PHE A 80 -15.28 -4.40 -5.23
CA PHE A 80 -16.75 -4.47 -5.29
C PHE A 80 -17.24 -5.69 -6.08
N LEU A 81 -16.70 -5.88 -7.29
CA LEU A 81 -17.05 -7.05 -8.11
C LEU A 81 -16.67 -8.36 -7.43
N PHE A 82 -15.50 -8.39 -6.80
CA PHE A 82 -15.04 -9.58 -6.08
C PHE A 82 -15.87 -9.88 -4.84
N PHE A 83 -16.21 -8.88 -4.02
CA PHE A 83 -17.04 -9.06 -2.84
C PHE A 83 -18.47 -9.44 -3.22
N SER A 84 -19.05 -8.84 -4.27
CA SER A 84 -20.35 -9.23 -4.80
C SER A 84 -20.35 -10.67 -5.28
N PHE A 85 -19.31 -11.11 -5.98
CA PHE A 85 -19.13 -12.52 -6.37
C PHE A 85 -19.05 -13.43 -5.13
N LEU A 86 -18.24 -13.09 -4.13
CA LEU A 86 -18.13 -13.90 -2.90
C LEU A 86 -19.46 -14.01 -2.16
N GLN A 87 -20.24 -12.92 -2.08
CA GLN A 87 -21.59 -12.94 -1.50
C GLN A 87 -22.54 -13.83 -2.30
N SER A 88 -22.47 -13.80 -3.63
CA SER A 88 -23.32 -14.65 -4.49
C SER A 88 -23.09 -16.16 -4.31
N VAL A 89 -21.88 -16.54 -3.85
CA VAL A 89 -21.53 -17.94 -3.51
C VAL A 89 -21.61 -18.23 -2.00
N GLY A 90 -22.20 -17.33 -1.21
CA GLY A 90 -22.46 -17.52 0.22
C GLY A 90 -21.29 -17.21 1.15
N ILE A 91 -20.25 -16.50 0.69
CA ILE A 91 -19.11 -16.10 1.52
C ILE A 91 -19.34 -14.65 2.00
N PHE A 92 -19.80 -14.52 3.24
CA PHE A 92 -20.07 -13.20 3.86
C PHE A 92 -19.02 -12.80 4.89
N ASP A 93 -18.28 -13.75 5.46
CA ASP A 93 -17.30 -13.51 6.52
C ASP A 93 -16.20 -12.54 6.08
N PRO A 94 -16.00 -11.39 6.79
CA PRO A 94 -15.02 -10.38 6.41
C PRO A 94 -13.56 -10.89 6.48
N GLU A 95 -13.25 -11.77 7.45
CA GLU A 95 -11.89 -12.30 7.57
C GLU A 95 -11.55 -13.21 6.39
N VAL A 96 -12.48 -14.07 5.97
CA VAL A 96 -12.33 -14.94 4.79
C VAL A 96 -12.14 -14.10 3.53
N LYS A 97 -12.94 -13.05 3.33
CA LYS A 97 -12.78 -12.11 2.22
C LYS A 97 -11.37 -11.50 2.21
N MET A 98 -10.89 -11.05 3.36
CA MET A 98 -9.54 -10.46 3.47
C MET A 98 -8.42 -11.49 3.28
N TYR A 99 -8.59 -12.76 3.65
CA TYR A 99 -7.64 -13.81 3.31
C TYR A 99 -7.49 -13.98 1.80
N LEU A 100 -8.61 -14.02 1.08
CA LEU A 100 -8.62 -14.16 -0.37
C LEU A 100 -7.99 -12.95 -1.07
N ILE A 101 -8.31 -11.73 -0.62
CA ILE A 101 -7.71 -10.50 -1.13
C ILE A 101 -6.19 -10.51 -0.93
N ARG A 102 -5.72 -10.83 0.28
CA ARG A 102 -4.27 -10.93 0.57
C ARG A 102 -3.59 -11.99 -0.30
N LEU A 103 -4.25 -13.11 -0.55
CA LEU A 103 -3.73 -14.16 -1.43
C LEU A 103 -3.58 -13.69 -2.89
N ILE A 104 -4.59 -12.99 -3.42
CA ILE A 104 -4.53 -12.41 -4.77
C ILE A 104 -3.35 -11.44 -4.89
N HIS A 105 -3.18 -10.53 -3.92
CA HIS A 105 -2.06 -9.59 -3.92
C HIS A 105 -0.71 -10.29 -3.77
N ALA A 106 -0.63 -11.31 -2.91
CA ALA A 106 0.57 -12.15 -2.76
C ALA A 106 0.99 -12.78 -4.10
N ILE A 107 0.05 -13.38 -4.82
CA ILE A 107 0.30 -14.00 -6.13
C ILE A 107 0.75 -12.96 -7.15
N LEU A 108 0.04 -11.83 -7.25
CA LEU A 108 0.39 -10.74 -8.17
C LEU A 108 1.80 -10.21 -7.91
N SER A 109 2.18 -10.07 -6.63
CA SER A 109 3.49 -9.56 -6.22
C SER A 109 4.67 -10.47 -6.58
N LEU A 110 4.46 -11.76 -6.83
CA LEU A 110 5.52 -12.67 -7.27
C LEU A 110 6.09 -12.26 -8.64
N SER A 111 5.28 -11.59 -9.46
CA SER A 111 5.73 -11.06 -10.74
C SER A 111 6.85 -10.02 -10.59
N VAL A 112 6.91 -9.30 -9.45
CA VAL A 112 7.99 -8.35 -9.15
C VAL A 112 9.34 -9.09 -9.00
N ILE A 113 9.35 -10.27 -8.38
CA ILE A 113 10.55 -11.12 -8.27
C ILE A 113 10.96 -11.60 -9.65
N TYR A 114 10.00 -12.09 -10.44
CA TYR A 114 10.24 -12.60 -11.79
C TYR A 114 10.79 -11.51 -12.72
N TYR A 115 10.08 -10.40 -12.85
CA TYR A 115 10.53 -9.30 -13.73
C TYR A 115 11.77 -8.61 -13.17
N GLY A 116 11.93 -8.56 -11.86
CA GLY A 116 13.14 -8.05 -11.22
C GLY A 116 14.38 -8.85 -11.59
N PHE A 117 14.28 -10.19 -11.60
CA PHE A 117 15.34 -11.06 -12.12
C PHE A 117 15.61 -10.75 -13.60
N LYS A 118 14.57 -10.77 -14.45
CA LYS A 118 14.69 -10.57 -15.89
C LYS A 118 15.29 -9.21 -16.27
N ILE A 119 14.82 -8.14 -15.64
CA ILE A 119 15.35 -6.79 -15.85
C ILE A 119 16.84 -6.74 -15.45
N THR A 120 17.17 -7.22 -14.24
CA THR A 120 18.54 -7.17 -13.74
C THR A 120 19.49 -8.07 -14.55
N GLU A 121 19.03 -9.24 -14.99
CA GLU A 121 19.77 -10.14 -15.88
C GLU A 121 20.15 -9.43 -17.19
N ARG A 122 19.21 -8.70 -17.76
CA ARG A 122 19.41 -7.91 -18.98
C ARG A 122 20.39 -6.77 -18.81
N LEU A 123 20.40 -6.14 -17.62
CA LEU A 123 21.25 -5.00 -17.29
C LEU A 123 22.70 -5.40 -16.95
N SER A 124 22.89 -6.51 -16.24
CA SER A 124 24.20 -6.87 -15.65
C SER A 124 24.45 -8.39 -15.53
N GLY A 125 23.63 -9.20 -16.17
CA GLY A 125 23.84 -10.65 -16.22
C GLY A 125 23.37 -11.40 -14.97
N PHE A 126 23.65 -12.70 -14.98
CA PHE A 126 23.07 -13.69 -14.07
C PHE A 126 23.38 -13.46 -12.58
N LYS A 127 24.62 -13.07 -12.24
CA LYS A 127 25.02 -12.86 -10.83
C LYS A 127 24.24 -11.73 -10.16
N ALA A 128 24.13 -10.59 -10.83
CA ALA A 128 23.35 -9.46 -10.33
C ALA A 128 21.86 -9.82 -10.19
N ALA A 129 21.30 -10.51 -11.18
CA ALA A 129 19.92 -10.96 -11.21
C ALA A 129 19.60 -11.93 -10.05
N SER A 130 20.54 -12.83 -9.72
CA SER A 130 20.39 -13.77 -8.61
C SER A 130 20.22 -13.04 -7.27
N VAL A 131 21.07 -12.04 -7.01
CA VAL A 131 20.98 -11.26 -5.79
C VAL A 131 19.75 -10.34 -5.78
N ALA A 132 19.41 -9.73 -6.93
CA ALA A 132 18.22 -8.87 -7.04
C ALA A 132 16.94 -9.64 -6.76
N SER A 133 16.74 -10.81 -7.38
CA SER A 133 15.55 -11.63 -7.15
C SER A 133 15.45 -12.10 -5.71
N LEU A 134 16.57 -12.48 -5.09
CA LEU A 134 16.61 -12.85 -3.67
C LEU A 134 16.20 -11.66 -2.78
N LEU A 135 16.77 -10.49 -2.99
CA LEU A 135 16.39 -9.29 -2.22
C LEU A 135 14.91 -8.96 -2.39
N LEU A 136 14.38 -8.97 -3.62
CA LEU A 136 12.97 -8.71 -3.89
C LEU A 136 12.03 -9.75 -3.26
N ALA A 137 12.54 -10.97 -3.03
CA ALA A 137 11.78 -12.00 -2.33
C ALA A 137 11.75 -11.80 -0.81
N VAL A 138 12.90 -11.42 -0.19
CA VAL A 138 13.12 -11.51 1.27
C VAL A 138 13.51 -10.19 1.94
N LEU A 139 13.52 -9.04 1.24
CA LEU A 139 13.76 -7.77 1.89
C LEU A 139 12.68 -7.53 2.95
N TRP A 140 13.08 -7.17 4.15
CA TRP A 140 12.32 -7.27 5.40
C TRP A 140 10.87 -6.75 5.35
N PHE A 141 10.59 -5.75 4.51
CA PHE A 141 9.25 -5.17 4.35
C PHE A 141 8.48 -5.71 3.11
N MET A 142 9.16 -6.38 2.16
CA MET A 142 8.53 -6.80 0.90
C MET A 142 7.38 -7.82 1.09
N PRO A 143 7.49 -8.88 1.91
CA PRO A 143 6.37 -9.78 2.14
C PRO A 143 5.17 -9.08 2.79
N PHE A 144 5.41 -8.17 3.73
CA PHE A 144 4.38 -7.35 4.36
C PHE A 144 3.62 -6.49 3.36
N LEU A 145 4.34 -5.73 2.52
CA LEU A 145 3.73 -4.89 1.50
C LEU A 145 2.99 -5.72 0.44
N SER A 146 3.49 -6.90 0.12
CA SER A 146 2.96 -7.78 -0.92
C SER A 146 1.51 -8.22 -0.71
N VAL A 147 0.96 -8.08 0.48
CA VAL A 147 -0.41 -8.48 0.84
C VAL A 147 -1.31 -7.30 1.17
N ARG A 148 -0.84 -6.07 1.00
CA ARG A 148 -1.59 -4.85 1.30
C ARG A 148 -2.34 -4.31 0.09
N ASN A 149 -3.51 -3.72 0.33
CA ASN A 149 -4.36 -3.11 -0.71
C ASN A 149 -3.88 -1.71 -1.10
N LEU A 150 -2.62 -1.38 -0.83
CA LEU A 150 -2.02 -0.09 -1.18
C LEU A 150 -1.85 0.02 -2.68
N VAL A 151 -2.49 1.00 -3.30
CA VAL A 151 -2.37 1.27 -4.75
C VAL A 151 -0.92 1.48 -5.19
N GLU A 152 -0.08 2.00 -4.28
CA GLU A 152 1.37 2.17 -4.45
C GLU A 152 2.11 0.85 -4.64
N VAL A 153 1.63 -0.21 -4.01
CA VAL A 153 2.22 -1.55 -4.11
C VAL A 153 1.64 -2.31 -5.28
N VAL A 154 0.33 -2.19 -5.48
CA VAL A 154 -0.41 -2.92 -6.52
C VAL A 154 -0.01 -2.50 -7.93
N CYS A 155 0.41 -1.25 -8.14
CA CYS A 155 0.91 -0.80 -9.45
C CYS A 155 2.31 -1.35 -9.80
N ILE A 156 3.15 -1.77 -8.83
CA ILE A 156 4.53 -2.21 -9.06
C ILE A 156 4.63 -3.40 -10.03
N PRO A 157 3.86 -4.49 -9.89
CA PRO A 157 3.84 -5.60 -10.84
C PRO A 157 3.67 -5.17 -12.29
N PHE A 158 2.74 -4.26 -12.54
CA PHE A 158 2.43 -3.75 -13.88
C PHE A 158 3.56 -2.85 -14.41
N LEU A 159 4.13 -1.99 -13.56
CA LEU A 159 5.28 -1.17 -13.93
C LEU A 159 6.51 -2.03 -14.25
N ALA A 160 6.77 -3.08 -13.46
CA ALA A 160 7.87 -4.01 -13.69
C ALA A 160 7.68 -4.81 -15.00
N ALA A 161 6.47 -5.33 -15.22
CA ALA A 161 6.13 -6.03 -16.46
C ALA A 161 6.29 -5.12 -17.67
N SER A 162 5.69 -3.92 -17.63
CA SER A 162 5.80 -2.92 -18.72
C SER A 162 7.25 -2.59 -19.04
N THR A 163 8.07 -2.32 -18.02
CA THR A 163 9.50 -2.03 -18.18
C THR A 163 10.22 -3.18 -18.84
N TRP A 164 9.96 -4.42 -18.41
CA TRP A 164 10.53 -5.61 -19.03
C TRP A 164 10.13 -5.73 -20.50
N TYR A 165 8.85 -5.56 -20.85
CA TYR A 165 8.37 -5.63 -22.22
C TYR A 165 9.04 -4.58 -23.11
N VAL A 166 9.24 -3.37 -22.64
CA VAL A 166 9.98 -2.31 -23.36
C VAL A 166 11.44 -2.72 -23.60
N MET A 167 12.11 -3.28 -22.59
CA MET A 167 13.54 -3.67 -22.69
C MET A 167 13.76 -4.89 -23.59
N ASP A 168 12.82 -5.81 -23.64
CA ASP A 168 12.92 -7.06 -24.40
C ASP A 168 12.39 -6.91 -25.84
N ALA A 169 11.54 -5.91 -26.11
CA ALA A 169 10.93 -5.66 -27.41
C ALA A 169 11.92 -5.66 -28.59
N PRO A 170 13.12 -5.03 -28.52
CA PRO A 170 14.06 -5.00 -29.64
C PRO A 170 14.58 -6.39 -30.08
N GLN A 171 14.40 -7.41 -29.26
CA GLN A 171 14.85 -8.79 -29.56
C GLN A 171 13.73 -9.67 -30.10
N ARG A 172 12.52 -9.15 -30.17
CA ARG A 172 11.34 -9.91 -30.59
C ARG A 172 11.02 -9.69 -32.06
N LYS A 173 10.58 -10.76 -32.74
CA LYS A 173 10.11 -10.66 -34.13
C LYS A 173 8.99 -9.61 -34.29
N ASN A 174 8.08 -9.52 -33.32
CA ASN A 174 7.01 -8.52 -33.28
C ASN A 174 7.31 -7.44 -32.25
N ALA A 175 8.42 -6.72 -32.38
CA ALA A 175 8.80 -5.64 -31.46
C ALA A 175 7.69 -4.58 -31.29
N MET A 176 6.97 -4.28 -32.35
CA MET A 176 5.87 -3.29 -32.32
C MET A 176 4.73 -3.71 -31.39
N GLY A 177 4.29 -4.97 -31.47
CA GLY A 177 3.29 -5.52 -30.56
C GLY A 177 3.74 -5.50 -29.12
N TRP A 178 5.05 -5.72 -28.87
CA TRP A 178 5.61 -5.67 -27.51
C TRP A 178 5.60 -4.25 -26.92
N PHE A 179 5.93 -3.22 -27.70
CA PHE A 179 5.81 -1.82 -27.23
C PHE A 179 4.38 -1.44 -26.94
N PHE A 180 3.44 -1.83 -27.81
CA PHE A 180 2.02 -1.59 -27.58
C PHE A 180 1.51 -2.31 -26.32
N THR A 181 1.84 -3.59 -26.14
CA THR A 181 1.48 -4.36 -24.94
C THR A 181 2.10 -3.77 -23.68
N ALA A 182 3.36 -3.32 -23.74
CA ALA A 182 3.99 -2.61 -22.64
C ALA A 182 3.19 -1.36 -22.24
N GLY A 183 2.71 -0.62 -23.23
CA GLY A 183 1.85 0.55 -23.01
C GLY A 183 0.51 0.17 -22.37
N LEU A 184 -0.16 -0.90 -22.85
CA LEU A 184 -1.41 -1.39 -22.24
C LEU A 184 -1.21 -1.74 -20.75
N ILE A 185 -0.14 -2.47 -20.43
CA ILE A 185 0.19 -2.84 -19.04
C ILE A 185 0.47 -1.60 -18.18
N ALA A 186 1.23 -0.63 -18.73
CA ALA A 186 1.50 0.64 -18.05
C ALA A 186 0.21 1.44 -17.79
N GLY A 187 -0.72 1.46 -18.74
CA GLY A 187 -2.01 2.13 -18.59
C GLY A 187 -2.87 1.53 -17.49
N ILE A 188 -2.80 0.20 -17.25
CA ILE A 188 -3.45 -0.42 -16.09
C ILE A 188 -2.83 0.11 -14.78
N ALA A 189 -1.49 0.19 -14.69
CA ALA A 189 -0.82 0.80 -13.53
C ALA A 189 -1.28 2.25 -13.31
N PHE A 190 -1.49 2.99 -14.40
CA PHE A 190 -1.99 4.37 -14.35
C PHE A 190 -3.42 4.45 -13.81
N CYS A 191 -4.32 3.56 -14.22
CA CYS A 191 -5.69 3.49 -13.68
C CYS A 191 -5.71 3.09 -12.19
N ILE A 192 -4.79 2.25 -11.74
CA ILE A 192 -4.68 1.88 -10.31
C ILE A 192 -4.16 3.06 -9.49
N ARG A 193 -3.17 3.79 -10.01
CA ARG A 193 -2.51 4.92 -9.34
C ARG A 193 -2.12 5.99 -10.33
N PHE A 194 -2.84 7.09 -10.36
CA PHE A 194 -2.59 8.18 -11.32
C PHE A 194 -1.16 8.76 -11.24
N GLN A 195 -0.53 8.78 -10.07
CA GLN A 195 0.86 9.25 -9.92
C GLN A 195 1.88 8.35 -10.64
N SER A 196 1.54 7.11 -11.01
CA SER A 196 2.42 6.26 -11.84
C SER A 196 2.69 6.87 -13.22
N PHE A 197 1.90 7.88 -13.64
CA PHE A 197 2.15 8.68 -14.84
C PHE A 197 3.61 9.15 -14.95
N PHE A 198 4.21 9.62 -13.85
CA PHE A 198 5.59 10.11 -13.86
C PHE A 198 6.61 9.02 -14.18
N PHE A 199 6.36 7.80 -13.70
CA PHE A 199 7.16 6.64 -14.06
C PHE A 199 6.97 6.28 -15.55
N ILE A 200 5.73 6.22 -16.00
CA ILE A 200 5.34 5.89 -17.39
C ILE A 200 5.89 6.91 -18.38
N ALA A 201 5.79 8.21 -18.06
CA ALA A 201 6.39 9.28 -18.84
C ALA A 201 7.92 9.12 -18.95
N GLY A 202 8.57 8.67 -17.87
CA GLY A 202 10.00 8.36 -17.87
C GLY A 202 10.37 7.21 -18.83
N VAL A 203 9.52 6.17 -18.93
CA VAL A 203 9.70 5.09 -19.93
C VAL A 203 9.57 5.63 -21.34
N GLY A 204 8.53 6.44 -21.61
CA GLY A 204 8.35 7.10 -22.91
C GLY A 204 9.54 7.99 -23.29
N LEU A 205 10.03 8.80 -22.36
CA LEU A 205 11.21 9.65 -22.55
C LEU A 205 12.47 8.82 -22.83
N ALA A 206 12.65 7.69 -22.16
CA ALA A 206 13.78 6.79 -22.41
C ALA A 206 13.76 6.25 -23.84
N LEU A 207 12.59 5.87 -24.35
CA LEU A 207 12.41 5.43 -25.73
C LEU A 207 12.70 6.57 -26.73
N MET A 208 12.29 7.79 -26.43
CA MET A 208 12.56 8.98 -27.26
C MET A 208 14.06 9.28 -27.32
N ILE A 209 14.76 9.30 -26.18
CA ILE A 209 16.22 9.52 -26.12
C ILE A 209 16.95 8.40 -26.86
N GLY A 210 16.44 7.16 -26.77
CA GLY A 210 16.93 6.03 -27.55
C GLY A 210 16.59 6.09 -29.05
N LYS A 211 15.96 7.17 -29.52
CA LYS A 211 15.53 7.40 -30.91
C LYS A 211 14.59 6.29 -31.45
N ASN A 212 13.89 5.60 -30.57
CA ASN A 212 12.91 4.59 -30.92
C ASN A 212 11.50 5.20 -31.04
N TRP A 213 11.33 6.09 -32.03
CA TRP A 213 10.08 6.85 -32.22
C TRP A 213 8.85 5.97 -32.42
N LYS A 214 8.98 4.87 -33.20
CA LYS A 214 7.88 3.92 -33.41
C LYS A 214 7.49 3.23 -32.11
N GLY A 215 8.48 2.80 -31.33
CA GLY A 215 8.25 2.23 -29.99
C GLY A 215 7.60 3.21 -29.05
N THR A 216 8.03 4.48 -29.04
CA THR A 216 7.45 5.55 -28.22
C THR A 216 5.97 5.77 -28.54
N ILE A 217 5.64 5.90 -29.85
CA ILE A 217 4.27 6.12 -30.29
C ILE A 217 3.38 4.93 -29.91
N LEU A 218 3.82 3.70 -30.17
CA LEU A 218 3.02 2.50 -29.85
C LEU A 218 2.86 2.29 -28.35
N PHE A 219 3.90 2.55 -27.57
CA PHE A 219 3.81 2.57 -26.12
C PHE A 219 2.78 3.60 -25.63
N GLY A 220 2.86 4.84 -26.13
CA GLY A 220 1.90 5.90 -25.80
C GLY A 220 0.47 5.55 -26.18
N ILE A 221 0.25 5.01 -27.41
CA ILE A 221 -1.07 4.53 -27.83
C ILE A 221 -1.58 3.42 -26.89
N GLY A 222 -0.74 2.47 -26.51
CA GLY A 222 -1.10 1.41 -25.55
C GLY A 222 -1.56 1.98 -24.21
N VAL A 223 -0.83 2.97 -23.66
CA VAL A 223 -1.23 3.66 -22.42
C VAL A 223 -2.58 4.34 -22.57
N LEU A 224 -2.78 5.11 -23.65
CA LEU A 224 -4.03 5.84 -23.90
C LEU A 224 -5.23 4.90 -24.12
N VAL A 225 -5.03 3.79 -24.84
CA VAL A 225 -6.07 2.77 -25.06
C VAL A 225 -6.48 2.15 -23.71
N SER A 226 -5.52 1.72 -22.90
CA SER A 226 -5.82 1.14 -21.59
C SER A 226 -6.49 2.14 -20.66
N PHE A 227 -5.99 3.37 -20.58
CA PHE A 227 -6.59 4.43 -19.78
C PHE A 227 -8.01 4.77 -20.26
N GLY A 228 -8.23 4.88 -21.58
CA GLY A 228 -9.54 5.16 -22.16
C GLY A 228 -10.55 4.03 -21.91
N LEU A 229 -10.15 2.78 -22.11
CA LEU A 229 -11.02 1.62 -21.92
C LEU A 229 -11.29 1.30 -20.44
N VAL A 230 -10.36 1.56 -19.55
CA VAL A 230 -10.52 1.27 -18.12
C VAL A 230 -11.11 2.47 -17.40
N GLN A 231 -10.35 3.56 -17.26
CA GLN A 231 -10.81 4.74 -16.50
C GLN A 231 -11.98 5.45 -17.21
N GLY A 232 -11.91 5.60 -18.53
CA GLY A 232 -12.96 6.26 -19.30
C GLY A 232 -14.30 5.52 -19.20
N ILE A 233 -14.30 4.18 -19.22
CA ILE A 233 -15.54 3.39 -19.08
C ILE A 233 -16.03 3.46 -17.62
N VAL A 234 -15.16 3.25 -16.61
CA VAL A 234 -15.54 3.32 -15.21
C VAL A 234 -16.20 4.67 -14.88
N ASP A 235 -15.56 5.77 -15.24
CA ASP A 235 -16.10 7.11 -15.02
C ASP A 235 -17.42 7.35 -15.77
N SER A 236 -17.53 6.86 -17.01
CA SER A 236 -18.76 7.01 -17.80
C SER A 236 -19.93 6.22 -17.20
N LEU A 237 -19.67 5.04 -16.64
CA LEU A 237 -20.70 4.22 -15.98
C LEU A 237 -21.17 4.84 -14.66
N ILE A 238 -20.26 5.44 -13.89
CA ILE A 238 -20.56 5.97 -12.56
C ILE A 238 -21.05 7.42 -12.66
N TRP A 239 -20.34 8.27 -13.40
CA TRP A 239 -20.52 9.71 -13.44
C TRP A 239 -21.22 10.21 -14.70
N GLY A 240 -21.49 9.35 -15.68
CA GLY A 240 -22.04 9.73 -16.99
C GLY A 240 -21.06 10.49 -17.89
N LYS A 241 -19.81 10.68 -17.51
CA LYS A 241 -18.77 11.41 -18.24
C LYS A 241 -17.41 10.74 -18.06
N PRO A 242 -16.58 10.58 -19.12
CA PRO A 242 -15.27 9.98 -19.00
C PRO A 242 -14.26 10.91 -18.28
N PHE A 243 -13.30 10.32 -17.60
CA PHE A 243 -12.12 10.97 -16.98
C PHE A 243 -12.39 12.01 -15.90
N VAL A 244 -13.59 12.08 -15.33
CA VAL A 244 -13.93 13.07 -14.29
C VAL A 244 -13.15 12.81 -12.98
N GLU A 245 -12.95 11.56 -12.59
CA GLU A 245 -12.15 11.22 -11.41
C GLU A 245 -10.68 11.63 -11.56
N PHE A 246 -10.12 11.46 -12.76
CA PHE A 246 -8.75 11.89 -13.04
C PHE A 246 -8.60 13.42 -12.97
N ILE A 247 -9.57 14.15 -13.53
CA ILE A 247 -9.59 15.63 -13.47
C ILE A 247 -9.74 16.08 -12.01
N ALA A 248 -10.69 15.49 -11.28
CA ALA A 248 -10.90 15.79 -9.87
C ALA A 248 -9.66 15.46 -9.02
N TYR A 249 -8.96 14.35 -9.32
CA TYR A 249 -7.71 13.99 -8.67
C TYR A 249 -6.62 15.07 -8.84
N ILE A 250 -6.45 15.58 -10.06
CA ILE A 250 -5.48 16.66 -10.34
C ILE A 250 -5.85 17.89 -9.53
N GLN A 251 -7.11 18.33 -9.61
CA GLN A 251 -7.60 19.52 -8.91
C GLN A 251 -7.40 19.37 -7.39
N TYR A 252 -7.85 18.25 -6.84
CA TYR A 252 -7.69 17.96 -5.40
C TYR A 252 -6.23 18.07 -4.94
N ASN A 253 -5.28 17.50 -5.69
CA ASN A 253 -3.88 17.55 -5.31
C ASN A 253 -3.27 18.95 -5.44
N ILE A 254 -3.72 19.77 -6.39
CA ILE A 254 -3.29 21.17 -6.51
C ILE A 254 -3.83 21.97 -5.33
N ASP A 255 -5.11 21.87 -5.04
CA ASP A 255 -5.79 22.65 -3.99
C ASP A 255 -5.27 22.26 -2.59
N ASN A 256 -4.91 21.00 -2.39
CA ASN A 256 -4.47 20.46 -1.11
C ASN A 256 -2.96 20.23 -0.99
N ALA A 257 -2.15 20.78 -1.89
CA ALA A 257 -0.70 20.53 -1.93
C ALA A 257 0.00 20.86 -0.60
N TYR A 258 -0.49 21.83 0.17
CA TYR A 258 0.07 22.29 1.43
C TYR A 258 -0.79 21.95 2.66
N ASN A 259 -1.94 21.33 2.49
CA ASN A 259 -2.87 21.03 3.58
C ASN A 259 -2.50 19.77 4.38
N TYR A 260 -1.58 18.97 3.84
CA TYR A 260 -1.06 17.75 4.44
C TYR A 260 0.37 17.93 4.95
N LEU A 261 0.98 16.80 5.38
CA LEU A 261 2.36 16.78 5.86
C LEU A 261 3.33 17.25 4.78
N THR A 262 3.92 18.42 4.96
CA THR A 262 4.99 18.93 4.11
C THR A 262 6.35 18.59 4.70
N ASN A 263 7.28 18.18 3.84
CA ASN A 263 8.63 17.80 4.23
C ASN A 263 9.65 18.34 3.21
N PRO A 264 10.92 18.51 3.59
CA PRO A 264 11.99 18.91 2.68
C PRO A 264 12.16 17.96 1.49
N TRP A 265 12.68 18.45 0.39
CA TRP A 265 12.85 17.70 -0.87
C TRP A 265 13.69 16.42 -0.72
N TYR A 266 14.62 16.38 0.20
CA TYR A 266 15.54 15.25 0.41
C TYR A 266 14.96 14.11 1.26
N VAL A 267 13.78 14.27 1.87
CA VAL A 267 13.18 13.28 2.78
C VAL A 267 13.05 11.91 2.14
N TYR A 268 12.60 11.83 0.89
CA TYR A 268 12.49 10.54 0.20
C TYR A 268 13.83 9.86 -0.04
N THR A 269 14.90 10.63 -0.31
CA THR A 269 16.24 10.06 -0.42
C THR A 269 16.69 9.44 0.91
N LEU A 270 16.49 10.14 2.03
CA LEU A 270 16.81 9.62 3.36
C LEU A 270 15.96 8.40 3.72
N LEU A 271 14.66 8.43 3.39
CA LEU A 271 13.75 7.31 3.61
C LEU A 271 14.20 6.05 2.85
N ILE A 272 14.51 6.19 1.56
CA ILE A 272 15.03 5.08 0.74
C ILE A 272 16.34 4.54 1.32
N LEU A 273 17.27 5.43 1.69
CA LEU A 273 18.52 5.02 2.31
C LEU A 273 18.28 4.24 3.63
N GLY A 274 17.35 4.69 4.46
CA GLY A 274 17.00 4.03 5.72
C GLY A 274 16.36 2.66 5.50
N ILE A 275 15.32 2.58 4.66
CA ILE A 275 14.58 1.34 4.39
C ILE A 275 15.47 0.25 3.79
N LEU A 276 16.41 0.61 2.92
CA LEU A 276 17.34 -0.30 2.26
C LEU A 276 18.59 -0.60 3.09
N ILE A 277 18.61 -0.19 4.34
CA ILE A 277 19.63 -0.47 5.37
C ILE A 277 21.05 -0.04 4.97
N PRO A 278 21.56 1.09 5.50
CA PRO A 278 22.97 1.45 5.31
C PRO A 278 23.92 0.39 5.90
N PRO A 279 25.11 0.19 5.30
CA PRO A 279 25.70 0.86 4.16
C PRO A 279 25.27 0.31 2.78
N ILE A 280 24.47 -0.78 2.73
CA ILE A 280 24.07 -1.40 1.45
C ILE A 280 23.20 -0.46 0.62
N SER A 281 22.33 0.33 1.25
CA SER A 281 21.53 1.35 0.55
C SER A 281 22.43 2.38 -0.17
N ILE A 282 23.54 2.80 0.42
CA ILE A 282 24.51 3.70 -0.22
C ILE A 282 25.16 3.03 -1.42
N LEU A 283 25.52 1.74 -1.30
CA LEU A 283 26.07 0.96 -2.40
C LEU A 283 25.07 0.84 -3.57
N LEU A 284 23.77 0.60 -3.27
CA LEU A 284 22.72 0.54 -4.28
C LEU A 284 22.51 1.90 -4.96
N PHE A 285 22.56 2.99 -4.20
CA PHE A 285 22.45 4.35 -4.74
C PHE A 285 23.62 4.66 -5.67
N PHE A 286 24.84 4.37 -5.23
CA PHE A 286 26.05 4.51 -6.04
C PHE A 286 25.99 3.68 -7.32
N GLY A 287 25.59 2.41 -7.23
CA GLY A 287 25.39 1.54 -8.39
C GLY A 287 24.36 2.10 -9.38
N SER A 288 23.26 2.67 -8.88
CA SER A 288 22.24 3.31 -9.72
C SER A 288 22.82 4.49 -10.52
N VAL A 289 23.64 5.34 -9.88
CA VAL A 289 24.31 6.47 -10.56
C VAL A 289 25.29 6.00 -11.62
N LEU A 290 26.09 4.97 -11.32
CA LEU A 290 27.07 4.41 -12.28
C LEU A 290 26.43 3.82 -13.53
N SER A 291 25.20 3.31 -13.41
CA SER A 291 24.49 2.67 -14.51
C SER A 291 23.62 3.62 -15.33
N PHE A 292 23.61 4.92 -15.01
CA PHE A 292 22.71 5.92 -15.58
C PHE A 292 22.59 5.86 -17.12
N LYS A 293 23.73 5.99 -17.83
CA LYS A 293 23.72 6.03 -19.31
C LYS A 293 23.32 4.71 -19.98
N ARG A 294 23.59 3.59 -19.34
CA ARG A 294 23.38 2.26 -19.90
C ARG A 294 21.95 1.76 -19.72
N ASN A 295 21.24 2.26 -18.72
CA ASN A 295 19.99 1.69 -18.21
C ASN A 295 18.83 2.68 -18.28
N LEU A 296 18.81 3.54 -19.31
CA LEU A 296 17.80 4.60 -19.47
C LEU A 296 16.35 4.14 -19.27
N PRO A 297 15.90 2.96 -19.80
CA PRO A 297 14.50 2.51 -19.63
C PRO A 297 14.10 2.20 -18.18
N VAL A 298 15.06 2.06 -17.26
CA VAL A 298 14.79 1.86 -15.83
C VAL A 298 15.15 3.11 -15.05
N MET A 299 16.23 3.79 -15.41
CA MET A 299 16.76 4.93 -14.66
C MET A 299 15.89 6.18 -14.79
N LEU A 300 15.45 6.53 -16.02
CA LEU A 300 14.64 7.73 -16.23
C LEU A 300 13.28 7.66 -15.53
N PRO A 301 12.52 6.54 -15.61
CA PRO A 301 11.30 6.39 -14.84
C PRO A 301 11.49 6.64 -13.35
N VAL A 302 12.50 6.02 -12.75
CA VAL A 302 12.81 6.17 -11.32
C VAL A 302 13.19 7.61 -10.99
N LEU A 303 14.04 8.22 -11.81
CA LEU A 303 14.52 9.59 -11.58
C LEU A 303 13.39 10.61 -11.69
N ILE A 304 12.56 10.52 -12.74
CA ILE A 304 11.43 11.45 -12.94
C ILE A 304 10.41 11.28 -11.81
N PHE A 305 10.12 10.06 -11.43
CA PHE A 305 9.21 9.78 -10.31
C PHE A 305 9.76 10.34 -9.00
N LEU A 306 11.04 10.12 -8.69
CA LEU A 306 11.70 10.63 -7.48
C LEU A 306 11.74 12.16 -7.47
N ILE A 307 12.12 12.81 -8.57
CA ILE A 307 12.19 14.28 -8.68
C ILE A 307 10.81 14.89 -8.45
N PHE A 308 9.77 14.38 -9.12
CA PHE A 308 8.40 14.89 -8.96
C PHE A 308 7.96 14.81 -7.50
N HIS A 309 8.05 13.63 -6.87
CA HIS A 309 7.61 13.46 -5.48
C HIS A 309 8.49 14.23 -4.49
N SER A 310 9.78 14.42 -4.79
CA SER A 310 10.66 15.24 -3.97
C SER A 310 10.32 16.73 -4.06
N TYR A 311 9.87 17.20 -5.21
CA TYR A 311 9.46 18.58 -5.42
C TYR A 311 8.06 18.87 -4.87
N PHE A 312 7.11 17.93 -5.00
CA PHE A 312 5.73 18.11 -4.56
C PHE A 312 5.65 18.28 -3.03
N PRO A 313 4.92 19.29 -2.49
CA PRO A 313 4.93 19.62 -1.06
C PRO A 313 4.41 18.49 -0.16
N ASN A 314 3.25 17.92 -0.49
CA ASN A 314 2.65 16.81 0.27
C ASN A 314 3.51 15.54 0.13
N LYS A 315 4.05 15.07 1.25
CA LYS A 315 4.95 13.91 1.29
C LYS A 315 4.48 12.89 2.33
N GLN A 316 4.04 11.73 1.81
CA GLN A 316 3.76 10.55 2.62
C GLN A 316 4.77 9.46 2.27
N GLU A 317 5.20 8.68 3.26
CA GLU A 317 6.24 7.66 3.10
C GLU A 317 5.90 6.63 2.02
N ARG A 318 4.60 6.30 1.87
CA ARG A 318 4.10 5.35 0.88
C ARG A 318 4.28 5.81 -0.56
N PHE A 319 4.31 7.11 -0.84
CA PHE A 319 4.34 7.62 -2.22
C PHE A 319 5.59 7.19 -2.99
N ILE A 320 6.69 6.89 -2.30
CA ILE A 320 7.94 6.49 -2.94
C ILE A 320 8.10 4.96 -3.10
N ILE A 321 7.21 4.17 -2.52
CA ILE A 321 7.28 2.69 -2.55
C ILE A 321 7.38 2.13 -3.99
N PRO A 322 6.66 2.66 -5.00
CA PRO A 322 6.68 2.10 -6.36
C PRO A 322 8.07 1.98 -6.98
N ILE A 323 9.01 2.85 -6.64
CA ILE A 323 10.35 2.84 -7.24
C ILE A 323 11.40 2.04 -6.45
N ILE A 324 11.10 1.61 -5.22
CA ILE A 324 12.07 0.89 -4.39
C ILE A 324 12.59 -0.39 -5.06
N PRO A 325 11.74 -1.27 -5.64
CA PRO A 325 12.23 -2.45 -6.34
C PRO A 325 13.16 -2.13 -7.51
N PHE A 326 12.88 -1.05 -8.23
CA PHE A 326 13.72 -0.61 -9.36
C PHE A 326 15.06 -0.07 -8.89
N ILE A 327 15.14 0.60 -7.75
CA ILE A 327 16.40 1.03 -7.13
C ILE A 327 17.27 -0.18 -6.75
N VAL A 328 16.66 -1.25 -6.23
CA VAL A 328 17.37 -2.51 -5.96
C VAL A 328 17.92 -3.11 -7.24
N MET A 329 17.11 -3.22 -8.30
CA MET A 329 17.52 -3.76 -9.61
C MET A 329 18.68 -2.95 -10.22
N MET A 330 18.52 -1.62 -10.31
CA MET A 330 19.52 -0.73 -10.89
C MET A 330 20.81 -0.67 -10.06
N GLY A 331 20.64 -0.58 -8.75
CA GLY A 331 21.78 -0.47 -7.83
C GLY A 331 22.67 -1.70 -7.90
N LEU A 332 22.07 -2.88 -7.91
CA LEU A 332 22.83 -4.13 -8.08
C LEU A 332 23.42 -4.24 -9.47
N ALA A 333 22.68 -3.91 -10.53
CA ALA A 333 23.18 -3.96 -11.88
C ALA A 333 24.41 -3.05 -12.05
N GLY A 334 24.34 -1.82 -11.58
CA GLY A 334 25.47 -0.90 -11.66
C GLY A 334 26.65 -1.32 -10.80
N TYR A 335 26.40 -1.81 -9.59
CA TYR A 335 27.42 -2.33 -8.69
C TYR A 335 28.21 -3.51 -9.33
N TYR A 336 27.50 -4.51 -9.84
CA TYR A 336 28.15 -5.66 -10.47
C TYR A 336 28.90 -5.28 -11.76
N ASN A 337 28.31 -4.43 -12.61
CA ASN A 337 29.00 -3.91 -13.80
C ASN A 337 30.27 -3.10 -13.46
N TYR A 338 30.29 -2.40 -12.32
CA TYR A 338 31.47 -1.70 -11.82
C TYR A 338 32.54 -2.69 -11.37
N LEU A 339 32.16 -3.72 -10.60
CA LEU A 339 33.11 -4.75 -10.11
C LEU A 339 33.80 -5.55 -11.22
N GLU A 340 33.10 -5.81 -12.32
CA GLU A 340 33.70 -6.51 -13.48
C GLU A 340 34.87 -5.72 -14.09
N LYS A 341 34.82 -4.40 -14.02
CA LYS A 341 35.83 -3.51 -14.62
C LYS A 341 36.88 -3.01 -13.63
N ASN A 342 36.56 -2.99 -12.35
CA ASN A 342 37.38 -2.36 -11.32
C ASN A 342 37.54 -3.32 -10.13
N PRO A 343 38.65 -4.05 -10.06
CA PRO A 343 38.93 -4.91 -8.91
C PRO A 343 39.05 -4.08 -7.63
N LEU A 344 38.34 -4.51 -6.58
CA LEU A 344 38.37 -3.83 -5.29
C LEU A 344 39.68 -4.08 -4.55
N SER A 345 40.17 -3.06 -3.86
CA SER A 345 41.26 -3.22 -2.87
C SER A 345 40.82 -4.18 -1.76
N ILE A 346 41.76 -4.86 -1.10
CA ILE A 346 41.50 -5.81 -0.03
C ILE A 346 40.69 -5.16 1.09
N GLY A 347 41.02 -3.94 1.49
CA GLY A 347 40.31 -3.19 2.53
C GLY A 347 38.85 -2.92 2.16
N LEU A 348 38.61 -2.41 0.95
CA LEU A 348 37.25 -2.13 0.47
C LEU A 348 36.41 -3.40 0.32
N LYS A 349 37.01 -4.52 -0.12
CA LYS A 349 36.34 -5.82 -0.18
C LYS A 349 35.91 -6.32 1.21
N LYS A 350 36.79 -6.17 2.23
CA LYS A 350 36.45 -6.50 3.61
C LYS A 350 35.31 -5.63 4.14
N PHE A 351 35.34 -4.33 3.89
CA PHE A 351 34.27 -3.39 4.27
C PHE A 351 32.94 -3.76 3.65
N ILE A 352 32.88 -3.99 2.32
CA ILE A 352 31.65 -4.37 1.62
C ILE A 352 31.11 -5.72 2.13
N ASN A 353 31.98 -6.71 2.36
CA ASN A 353 31.55 -7.99 2.92
C ASN A 353 30.96 -7.82 4.33
N GLY A 354 31.59 -7.01 5.18
CA GLY A 354 31.06 -6.66 6.51
C GLY A 354 29.70 -5.96 6.42
N SER A 355 29.55 -5.04 5.44
CA SER A 355 28.27 -4.36 5.18
C SER A 355 27.16 -5.33 4.76
N TRP A 356 27.45 -6.34 3.94
CA TRP A 356 26.50 -7.37 3.59
C TRP A 356 26.14 -8.28 4.77
N ILE A 357 27.11 -8.62 5.63
CA ILE A 357 26.84 -9.39 6.85
C ILE A 357 25.89 -8.59 7.76
N PHE A 358 26.17 -7.32 7.99
CA PHE A 358 25.33 -6.43 8.80
C PHE A 358 23.91 -6.33 8.21
N PHE A 359 23.81 -6.07 6.90
CA PHE A 359 22.54 -6.01 6.19
C PHE A 359 21.70 -7.28 6.37
N TRP A 360 22.30 -8.44 6.09
CA TRP A 360 21.60 -9.72 6.21
C TRP A 360 21.21 -10.05 7.66
N SER A 361 22.04 -9.72 8.61
CA SER A 361 21.72 -9.90 10.04
C SER A 361 20.50 -9.10 10.44
N LEU A 362 20.48 -7.81 10.09
CA LEU A 362 19.33 -6.94 10.39
C LEU A 362 18.08 -7.34 9.61
N ASN A 363 18.22 -7.65 8.32
CA ASN A 363 17.11 -8.08 7.47
C ASN A 363 16.46 -9.38 8.00
N VAL A 364 17.24 -10.37 8.42
CA VAL A 364 16.75 -11.65 8.97
C VAL A 364 16.03 -11.45 10.31
N ILE A 365 16.48 -10.47 11.11
CA ILE A 365 15.78 -10.12 12.35
C ILE A 365 14.45 -9.43 12.06
N LEU A 366 14.44 -8.42 11.20
CA LEU A 366 13.23 -7.63 10.91
C LEU A 366 12.17 -8.41 10.12
N LEU A 367 12.60 -9.30 9.23
CA LEU A 367 11.73 -10.02 8.30
C LEU A 367 10.57 -10.76 8.98
N PRO A 368 10.78 -11.64 9.98
CA PRO A 368 9.69 -12.35 10.62
C PRO A 368 8.74 -11.41 11.37
N PHE A 369 9.25 -10.42 12.09
CA PHE A 369 8.42 -9.46 12.82
C PHE A 369 7.48 -8.68 11.90
N ILE A 370 8.00 -8.17 10.79
CA ILE A 370 7.20 -7.37 9.87
C ILE A 370 6.30 -8.26 9.00
N THR A 371 6.76 -9.44 8.58
CA THR A 371 5.95 -10.38 7.79
C THR A 371 4.73 -10.90 8.58
N THR A 372 4.80 -10.93 9.92
CA THR A 372 3.70 -11.39 10.77
C THR A 372 2.98 -10.25 11.50
N MET A 373 3.24 -8.99 11.12
CA MET A 373 2.68 -7.82 11.79
C MET A 373 1.18 -7.71 11.56
N TYR A 374 0.39 -7.78 12.63
CA TYR A 374 -1.02 -7.44 12.63
C TYR A 374 -1.18 -5.93 12.85
N SER A 375 -1.38 -5.16 11.79
CA SER A 375 -1.47 -3.69 11.86
C SER A 375 -2.85 -3.25 12.32
N LYS A 376 -2.91 -2.22 13.19
CA LYS A 376 -4.17 -1.69 13.75
C LYS A 376 -5.01 -2.74 14.46
N ARG A 377 -4.33 -3.70 15.12
CA ARG A 377 -4.98 -4.85 15.73
C ARG A 377 -6.13 -4.48 16.67
N ALA A 378 -5.92 -3.53 17.58
CA ALA A 378 -6.95 -3.18 18.54
C ALA A 378 -8.23 -2.66 17.86
N ARG A 379 -8.12 -1.86 16.81
CA ARG A 379 -9.26 -1.33 16.05
C ARG A 379 -10.01 -2.45 15.32
N VAL A 380 -9.29 -3.34 14.64
CA VAL A 380 -9.88 -4.45 13.89
C VAL A 380 -10.52 -5.47 14.82
N GLU A 381 -9.80 -5.93 15.85
CA GLU A 381 -10.30 -6.93 16.79
C GLU A 381 -11.48 -6.42 17.64
N SER A 382 -11.58 -5.10 17.86
CA SER A 382 -12.77 -4.54 18.51
C SER A 382 -14.01 -4.76 17.66
N MET A 383 -13.94 -4.56 16.35
CA MET A 383 -15.06 -4.81 15.44
C MET A 383 -15.34 -6.32 15.27
N VAL A 384 -14.30 -7.14 15.17
CA VAL A 384 -14.43 -8.62 15.17
C VAL A 384 -15.08 -9.13 16.46
N TYR A 385 -14.73 -8.55 17.62
CA TYR A 385 -15.39 -8.87 18.88
C TYR A 385 -16.88 -8.52 18.85
N LEU A 386 -17.19 -7.28 18.43
CA LEU A 386 -18.55 -6.75 18.39
C LEU A 386 -19.39 -7.43 17.30
N SER A 387 -18.79 -8.01 16.25
CA SER A 387 -19.53 -8.74 15.20
C SER A 387 -20.39 -9.89 15.74
N LYS A 388 -20.03 -10.44 16.91
CA LYS A 388 -20.85 -11.47 17.61
C LYS A 388 -22.22 -10.95 18.07
N TYR A 389 -22.33 -9.64 18.21
CA TYR A 389 -23.52 -8.95 18.70
C TYR A 389 -24.11 -7.99 17.65
N LYS A 390 -23.66 -8.07 16.40
CA LYS A 390 -23.95 -7.09 15.33
C LYS A 390 -25.45 -6.82 15.14
N ASP A 391 -26.30 -7.83 15.32
CA ASP A 391 -27.75 -7.69 15.13
C ASP A 391 -28.41 -6.78 16.18
N SER A 392 -27.77 -6.62 17.34
CA SER A 392 -28.20 -5.75 18.43
C SER A 392 -27.44 -4.41 18.51
N ILE A 393 -26.64 -4.09 17.50
CA ILE A 393 -25.85 -2.87 17.46
C ILE A 393 -26.37 -1.98 16.33
N ASP A 394 -26.86 -0.80 16.67
CA ASP A 394 -27.26 0.23 15.73
C ASP A 394 -26.37 1.48 15.84
N TYR A 395 -25.83 1.75 17.03
CA TYR A 395 -24.97 2.91 17.28
C TYR A 395 -23.77 2.56 18.15
N LEU A 396 -22.62 3.13 17.81
CA LEU A 396 -21.38 3.07 18.57
C LEU A 396 -20.98 4.48 19.03
N LEU A 397 -20.38 4.58 20.22
CA LEU A 397 -19.73 5.79 20.70
C LEU A 397 -18.22 5.56 20.77
N LEU A 398 -17.47 6.36 20.03
CA LEU A 398 -16.01 6.38 20.05
C LEU A 398 -15.55 7.48 20.99
N GLU A 399 -14.96 7.11 22.11
CA GLU A 399 -14.51 8.05 23.13
C GLU A 399 -12.97 8.17 23.09
N ASP A 400 -12.48 9.30 22.61
CA ASP A 400 -11.05 9.62 22.47
C ASP A 400 -10.78 11.11 22.83
N THR A 401 -11.32 11.55 23.97
CA THR A 401 -11.20 12.94 24.42
C THR A 401 -9.76 13.39 24.73
N ASN A 402 -8.79 12.46 24.70
CA ASN A 402 -7.37 12.80 24.79
C ASN A 402 -6.79 13.30 23.43
N HIS A 403 -7.51 13.13 22.31
CA HIS A 403 -7.03 13.44 20.96
C HIS A 403 -8.11 14.17 20.16
N GLY A 404 -7.68 15.00 19.22
CA GLY A 404 -8.60 15.78 18.38
C GLY A 404 -9.08 15.05 17.12
N THR A 405 -8.50 13.92 16.76
CA THR A 405 -8.83 13.22 15.52
C THR A 405 -9.67 11.98 15.81
N PRO A 406 -10.90 11.93 15.30
CA PRO A 406 -11.77 10.77 15.44
C PRO A 406 -11.16 9.51 14.81
N LYS A 407 -11.46 8.37 15.42
CA LYS A 407 -10.98 7.06 14.96
C LYS A 407 -12.14 6.32 14.31
N MET A 408 -12.30 6.46 12.99
CA MET A 408 -13.31 5.68 12.27
C MET A 408 -13.20 4.19 12.62
N PRO A 409 -14.29 3.53 13.06
CA PRO A 409 -14.27 2.09 13.29
C PRO A 409 -14.19 1.36 11.94
N PRO A 410 -13.41 0.29 11.80
CA PRO A 410 -13.43 -0.50 10.57
C PRO A 410 -14.67 -1.41 10.52
N GLU A 411 -15.82 -0.84 10.13
CA GLU A 411 -17.14 -1.48 10.14
C GLU A 411 -17.26 -2.70 9.22
N PHE A 412 -16.40 -2.76 8.20
CA PHE A 412 -16.24 -3.97 7.40
C PHE A 412 -16.08 -5.23 8.27
N TYR A 413 -15.28 -5.15 9.34
CA TYR A 413 -15.05 -6.28 10.25
C TYR A 413 -16.19 -6.50 11.25
N LEU A 414 -17.03 -5.50 11.49
CA LEU A 414 -18.29 -5.67 12.23
C LEU A 414 -19.29 -6.47 11.40
N GLY A 415 -19.23 -6.36 10.07
CA GLY A 415 -20.17 -6.98 9.14
C GLY A 415 -21.57 -6.35 9.17
N LYS A 416 -21.65 -5.10 9.59
CA LYS A 416 -22.85 -4.24 9.60
C LYS A 416 -22.42 -2.78 9.56
N TRP A 417 -23.15 -1.94 8.82
CA TRP A 417 -22.98 -0.49 8.82
C TRP A 417 -23.82 0.11 9.94
N VAL A 418 -23.20 0.87 10.84
CA VAL A 418 -23.80 1.40 12.05
C VAL A 418 -23.58 2.90 12.20
N GLY A 419 -24.44 3.56 12.96
CA GLY A 419 -24.23 4.95 13.30
C GLY A 419 -23.07 5.11 14.29
N CYS A 420 -22.19 6.10 14.07
CA CYS A 420 -21.08 6.38 14.97
C CYS A 420 -21.18 7.79 15.56
N TYR A 421 -21.07 7.88 16.89
CA TYR A 421 -20.82 9.10 17.60
C TYR A 421 -19.37 9.19 18.03
N GLU A 422 -18.86 10.41 18.14
CA GLU A 422 -17.47 10.65 18.51
C GLU A 422 -17.41 11.67 19.65
N LEU A 423 -16.63 11.34 20.67
CA LEU A 423 -16.16 12.27 21.67
C LEU A 423 -14.65 12.47 21.49
N SER A 424 -14.23 13.70 21.34
CA SER A 424 -12.84 14.08 21.13
C SER A 424 -12.59 15.45 21.75
N VAL A 425 -11.39 15.97 21.58
CA VAL A 425 -11.11 17.37 21.96
C VAL A 425 -12.06 18.35 21.26
N ASP A 426 -12.46 18.03 20.02
CA ASP A 426 -13.30 18.91 19.18
C ASP A 426 -14.81 18.62 19.32
N HIS A 427 -15.18 17.47 19.89
CA HIS A 427 -16.58 17.02 20.05
C HIS A 427 -16.88 16.75 21.53
N SER A 428 -17.54 17.71 22.19
CA SER A 428 -17.79 17.66 23.63
C SER A 428 -18.99 16.77 24.01
N MET A 429 -19.02 16.36 25.28
CA MET A 429 -20.13 15.63 25.89
C MET A 429 -21.46 16.40 25.79
N ASP A 430 -21.42 17.72 25.95
CA ASP A 430 -22.63 18.55 25.87
C ASP A 430 -23.23 18.55 24.47
N THR A 431 -22.38 18.57 23.45
CA THR A 431 -22.80 18.46 22.04
C THR A 431 -23.47 17.11 21.76
N LEU A 432 -22.85 16.01 22.25
CA LEU A 432 -23.44 14.68 22.15
C LEU A 432 -24.78 14.59 22.85
N LYS A 433 -24.86 15.09 24.11
CA LYS A 433 -26.09 15.10 24.90
C LYS A 433 -27.21 15.85 24.18
N ALA A 434 -26.96 17.07 23.72
CA ALA A 434 -27.94 17.87 22.99
C ALA A 434 -28.45 17.15 21.72
N LYS A 435 -27.56 16.41 21.03
CA LYS A 435 -27.92 15.59 19.85
C LYS A 435 -28.84 14.42 20.25
N LEU A 436 -28.49 13.71 21.31
CA LEU A 436 -29.28 12.55 21.78
C LEU A 436 -30.61 12.96 22.35
N ASP A 437 -30.69 14.07 23.10
CA ASP A 437 -31.93 14.64 23.65
C ASP A 437 -32.90 15.03 22.52
N ARG A 438 -32.36 15.48 21.38
CA ARG A 438 -33.17 15.85 20.22
C ARG A 438 -33.72 14.62 19.47
N TYR A 439 -32.96 13.56 19.39
CA TYR A 439 -33.32 12.37 18.58
C TYR A 439 -34.03 11.27 19.38
N GLY A 440 -33.83 11.21 20.71
CA GLY A 440 -34.45 10.24 21.60
C GLY A 440 -33.61 9.00 21.87
N THR A 441 -34.06 8.20 22.84
CA THR A 441 -33.30 7.04 23.38
C THR A 441 -33.01 5.94 22.36
N GLN A 442 -33.79 5.84 21.29
CA GLN A 442 -33.55 4.88 20.20
C GLN A 442 -32.25 5.13 19.43
N TYR A 443 -31.63 6.28 19.61
CA TYR A 443 -30.35 6.66 19.01
C TYR A 443 -29.20 6.60 20.01
N TYR A 444 -29.44 6.05 21.23
CA TYR A 444 -28.34 5.85 22.19
C TYR A 444 -27.36 4.81 21.67
N PRO A 445 -26.04 4.99 21.95
CA PRO A 445 -25.07 3.99 21.56
C PRO A 445 -25.28 2.67 22.33
N ASP A 446 -25.14 1.55 21.64
CA ASP A 446 -25.21 0.21 22.25
C ASP A 446 -23.90 -0.13 22.96
N TYR A 447 -22.80 0.35 22.41
CA TYR A 447 -21.46 0.17 22.97
C TYR A 447 -20.65 1.45 22.91
N VAL A 448 -19.75 1.61 23.90
CA VAL A 448 -18.76 2.69 23.97
C VAL A 448 -17.37 2.09 23.89
N LEU A 449 -16.54 2.63 23.01
CA LEU A 449 -15.15 2.25 22.80
C LEU A 449 -14.25 3.38 23.32
N PHE A 450 -13.61 3.16 24.47
CA PHE A 450 -12.63 4.11 25.02
C PHE A 450 -11.25 3.78 24.48
N PHE A 451 -10.62 4.77 23.87
CA PHE A 451 -9.26 4.65 23.36
C PHE A 451 -8.26 5.12 24.41
N GLU A 452 -7.20 4.32 24.64
CA GLU A 452 -6.12 4.63 25.58
C GLU A 452 -6.53 4.60 27.06
N ASP A 453 -5.58 4.33 27.94
CA ASP A 453 -5.78 4.26 29.40
C ASP A 453 -5.65 5.62 30.10
N LYS A 454 -5.11 6.63 29.44
CA LYS A 454 -4.91 7.97 30.00
C LYS A 454 -6.26 8.57 30.45
N ASN A 455 -6.31 8.92 31.73
CA ASN A 455 -7.52 9.46 32.38
C ASN A 455 -8.77 8.57 32.25
N LEU A 456 -8.62 7.27 32.02
CA LEU A 456 -9.71 6.36 31.69
C LEU A 456 -10.82 6.36 32.75
N VAL A 457 -10.46 6.31 34.05
CA VAL A 457 -11.44 6.30 35.16
C VAL A 457 -12.35 7.53 35.13
N ARG A 458 -11.79 8.72 34.91
CA ARG A 458 -12.56 9.96 34.78
C ARG A 458 -13.47 9.90 33.55
N ARG A 459 -12.92 9.53 32.40
CA ARG A 459 -13.66 9.44 31.14
C ARG A 459 -14.84 8.47 31.22
N ILE A 460 -14.62 7.31 31.87
CA ILE A 460 -15.72 6.35 32.15
C ILE A 460 -16.77 7.01 33.08
N SER A 461 -16.36 7.75 34.11
CA SER A 461 -17.30 8.42 35.02
C SER A 461 -18.14 9.46 34.28
N ASP A 462 -17.51 10.25 33.39
CA ASP A 462 -18.18 11.28 32.61
C ASP A 462 -19.21 10.64 31.63
N VAL A 463 -18.85 9.57 30.94
CA VAL A 463 -19.78 8.84 30.06
C VAL A 463 -20.90 8.15 30.87
N LYS A 464 -20.56 7.59 32.04
CA LYS A 464 -21.52 6.92 32.91
C LYS A 464 -22.57 7.89 33.51
N ALA A 465 -22.23 9.15 33.65
CA ALA A 465 -23.18 10.17 34.03
C ALA A 465 -24.29 10.36 32.97
N LEU A 466 -23.98 10.16 31.69
CA LEU A 466 -24.96 10.21 30.60
C LEU A 466 -25.63 8.86 30.39
N PHE A 467 -24.91 7.76 30.57
CA PHE A 467 -25.41 6.37 30.39
C PHE A 467 -25.20 5.58 31.71
N PRO A 468 -26.12 5.68 32.68
CA PRO A 468 -25.95 5.04 34.01
C PRO A 468 -25.81 3.50 33.94
N GLY A 469 -26.35 2.88 32.89
CA GLY A 469 -26.27 1.43 32.64
C GLY A 469 -24.92 0.95 32.10
N LEU A 470 -23.94 1.84 31.89
CA LEU A 470 -22.65 1.49 31.30
C LEU A 470 -21.91 0.40 32.08
N LYS A 471 -21.62 -0.74 31.42
CA LYS A 471 -20.92 -1.89 31.99
C LYS A 471 -19.70 -2.23 31.18
N TYR A 472 -18.60 -2.56 31.86
CA TYR A 472 -17.38 -3.07 31.24
C TYR A 472 -17.67 -4.42 30.57
N GLU A 473 -17.19 -4.58 29.34
CA GLU A 473 -17.35 -5.81 28.54
C GLU A 473 -15.99 -6.51 28.33
N THR A 474 -15.04 -5.81 27.70
CA THR A 474 -13.72 -6.38 27.41
C THR A 474 -12.68 -5.31 27.09
N THR A 475 -11.40 -5.72 27.05
CA THR A 475 -10.26 -4.89 26.62
C THR A 475 -9.53 -5.54 25.46
N ILE A 476 -9.30 -4.79 24.40
CA ILE A 476 -8.54 -5.23 23.24
C ILE A 476 -7.21 -4.47 23.18
N THR A 477 -6.12 -5.21 23.24
CA THR A 477 -4.76 -4.64 23.22
C THR A 477 -4.19 -4.57 21.81
N PRO A 478 -3.34 -3.57 21.51
CA PRO A 478 -2.62 -3.51 20.23
C PRO A 478 -1.67 -4.71 20.05
N GLY A 479 -1.20 -4.91 18.84
CA GLY A 479 -0.10 -5.80 18.56
C GLY A 479 1.23 -5.23 19.09
N PHE A 480 2.23 -6.09 19.30
CA PHE A 480 3.54 -5.67 19.82
C PHE A 480 4.18 -4.53 19.01
N ILE A 481 4.19 -4.64 17.69
CA ILE A 481 4.75 -3.60 16.82
C ILE A 481 3.86 -2.35 16.81
N ASP A 482 2.54 -2.51 16.83
CA ASP A 482 1.59 -1.39 16.91
C ASP A 482 1.81 -0.56 18.20
N ASP A 483 2.05 -1.22 19.34
CA ASP A 483 2.35 -0.55 20.62
C ASP A 483 3.67 0.24 20.54
N ILE A 484 4.72 -0.36 19.96
CA ILE A 484 5.99 0.36 19.74
C ILE A 484 5.78 1.58 18.84
N LEU A 485 5.08 1.42 17.73
CA LEU A 485 4.81 2.51 16.79
C LEU A 485 3.97 3.63 17.44
N PHE A 486 3.00 3.28 18.29
CA PHE A 486 2.20 4.25 19.03
C PHE A 486 3.05 5.04 20.05
N ARG A 487 3.93 4.36 20.80
CA ARG A 487 4.84 5.02 21.74
C ARG A 487 5.84 5.95 21.06
N LEU A 488 6.31 5.58 19.87
CA LEU A 488 7.21 6.44 19.08
C LEU A 488 6.48 7.63 18.43
N ASN A 489 5.25 7.42 18.01
CA ASN A 489 4.42 8.46 17.40
C ASN A 489 2.93 8.18 17.67
N PRO A 490 2.32 8.85 18.66
CA PRO A 490 0.90 8.67 19.04
C PRO A 490 -0.11 8.94 17.90
N LYS A 491 0.29 9.69 16.86
CA LYS A 491 -0.55 9.88 15.65
C LYS A 491 -0.87 8.58 14.91
N ASN A 492 -0.12 7.51 15.16
CA ASN A 492 -0.38 6.18 14.57
C ASN A 492 -1.70 5.53 15.02
N ALA A 493 -2.35 6.05 16.09
CA ALA A 493 -3.65 5.59 16.55
C ALA A 493 -3.75 4.07 16.75
N ASN A 494 -2.81 3.51 17.53
CA ASN A 494 -2.70 2.08 17.83
C ASN A 494 -2.92 1.81 19.34
N GLN A 495 -3.81 2.54 19.97
CA GLN A 495 -4.06 2.46 21.42
C GLN A 495 -4.78 1.17 21.80
N THR A 496 -4.71 0.81 23.07
CA THR A 496 -5.62 -0.16 23.70
C THR A 496 -7.06 0.39 23.64
N ILE A 497 -8.03 -0.47 23.40
CA ILE A 497 -9.45 -0.13 23.34
C ILE A 497 -10.19 -0.87 24.45
N TYR A 498 -10.93 -0.13 25.27
CA TYR A 498 -11.79 -0.65 26.32
C TYR A 498 -13.24 -0.56 25.85
N ILE A 499 -13.91 -1.71 25.79
CA ILE A 499 -15.28 -1.82 25.28
C ILE A 499 -16.24 -1.92 26.47
N PHE A 500 -17.24 -1.05 26.46
CA PHE A 500 -18.31 -1.03 27.44
C PHE A 500 -19.65 -1.16 26.72
N LYS A 501 -20.57 -1.90 27.32
CA LYS A 501 -21.95 -2.01 26.84
C LYS A 501 -22.81 -0.98 27.54
N VAL A 502 -23.69 -0.32 26.79
CA VAL A 502 -24.77 0.53 27.30
C VAL A 502 -26.03 -0.32 27.40
N ASN A 503 -26.66 -0.32 28.57
CA ASN A 503 -27.92 -1.07 28.83
C ASN A 503 -29.13 -0.14 28.77
#